data_74b4ce10f154a9e665a1c801896ace27
#
_entry.id   74b4ce10f154a9e665a1c801896ace27
#
_cell.length_a   1.000
_cell.length_b   1.000
_cell.length_c   1.000
_cell.angle_alpha   90.00
_cell.angle_beta   90.00
_cell.angle_gamma   90.00
#
_symmetry.space_group_name_H-M   'P 1'
#
loop_
_entity.id
_entity.type
_entity.pdbx_description
1 polymer ?
#
loop_
_entity_poly.entity_id
_entity_poly.type
_entity_poly.pdbx_seq_one_letter_code
_entity_poly.pdbx_strand_id
1 'polypeptide(L)'
;MRVFTILGPSQSGKSSLARALAELDGAPGKRQEVAGVAALQPFSFMGESWAAIDIAGGADNLAQAGPALAASDAAVLCVPADAGAAVLSAPYLRKLEEAGIPAFIFFNRMDQATGRVAEIVAALQAYCSHNIILRQVPIREDGQVVGAVDLISERAWQYREGEPSALIELPVAMYAREQEARTELLEALADFDDTLLEELIEDQKVMADEVYDVATKVLQQNDLIPALMGSAEYRNGILRLMKSLRHEAPDVDAALNRLSPDGSVVAVGCMADLVKHLGKTVMVRAMESGMGNGTPLGGATLGALTGIGGAVSNAMLAGDMGQAVKSDHLNLGFAYGRDGPAPLPDWAQPRPSTFCRVITPAHERDDARLSAALERLAEIDPALRVSQDEASGHALLALQGPLHLRRITQTLMQEFGIEVAEQPVPPALRETIRKPVQIHHRHRKQSGGAGQFADVVIELAPLPRGSGFVFEETVKGGAVPKNYIPSVEAGAREALAQGLNGHPVVDVRVTLKDGKHHSVDSSDYAFRTAGKNAVREALAEAAVILLQPIMRVQIHVPSVFTGGLVPMVSGMKGQILGFEAEDGVAGWDVFETLLPMAAQDQLCNTLASATRGTGWFSTDFDHYEEARRADFAEA
;
A
#
# COMPACT_ATOMS: atom_id res chain seq x y z
N MET A 1 26.46 -8.86 -8.18
CA MET A 1 25.60 -7.93 -8.98
C MET A 1 25.14 -6.79 -8.08
N ARG A 2 25.14 -5.53 -8.57
CA ARG A 2 24.50 -4.40 -7.85
C ARG A 2 23.08 -4.17 -8.37
N VAL A 3 22.16 -3.87 -7.47
CA VAL A 3 20.74 -3.71 -7.78
C VAL A 3 20.26 -2.36 -7.28
N PHE A 4 19.50 -1.65 -8.09
CA PHE A 4 18.82 -0.42 -7.68
C PHE A 4 17.39 -0.36 -8.21
N THR A 5 16.52 0.29 -7.44
CA THR A 5 15.12 0.49 -7.80
C THR A 5 14.88 1.89 -8.34
N ILE A 6 14.20 2.01 -9.47
CA ILE A 6 13.76 3.30 -10.04
C ILE A 6 12.30 3.53 -9.66
N LEU A 7 12.07 4.61 -8.93
CA LEU A 7 10.75 5.07 -8.48
C LEU A 7 10.39 6.42 -9.10
N GLY A 8 9.15 6.83 -8.96
CA GLY A 8 8.69 8.16 -9.33
C GLY A 8 7.29 8.20 -9.92
N PRO A 9 6.72 9.39 -10.13
CA PRO A 9 5.37 9.57 -10.66
C PRO A 9 5.17 8.89 -12.02
N SER A 10 3.91 8.65 -12.37
CA SER A 10 3.55 8.21 -13.72
C SER A 10 4.07 9.24 -14.74
N GLN A 11 4.57 8.73 -15.87
CA GLN A 11 5.11 9.56 -16.96
C GLN A 11 6.37 10.39 -16.62
N SER A 12 7.05 10.15 -15.49
CA SER A 12 8.34 10.80 -15.20
C SER A 12 9.49 10.33 -16.11
N GLY A 13 9.30 9.26 -16.88
CA GLY A 13 10.31 8.71 -17.79
C GLY A 13 11.21 7.62 -17.20
N LYS A 14 10.76 6.95 -16.11
CA LYS A 14 11.48 5.86 -15.43
C LYS A 14 11.95 4.76 -16.38
N SER A 15 11.04 4.24 -17.21
CA SER A 15 11.37 3.14 -18.14
C SER A 15 12.34 3.58 -19.23
N SER A 16 12.27 4.84 -19.68
CA SER A 16 13.27 5.43 -20.57
C SER A 16 14.62 5.57 -19.87
N LEU A 17 14.62 5.97 -18.59
CA LEU A 17 15.83 6.06 -17.76
C LEU A 17 16.49 4.68 -17.58
N ALA A 18 15.71 3.65 -17.20
CA ALA A 18 16.20 2.29 -17.05
C ALA A 18 16.85 1.77 -18.34
N ARG A 19 16.23 2.03 -19.49
CA ARG A 19 16.75 1.66 -20.80
C ARG A 19 18.03 2.43 -21.14
N ALA A 20 18.03 3.75 -20.96
CA ALA A 20 19.18 4.59 -21.26
C ALA A 20 20.41 4.22 -20.41
N LEU A 21 20.21 3.88 -19.13
CA LEU A 21 21.28 3.38 -18.27
C LEU A 21 21.83 2.03 -18.76
N ALA A 22 20.94 1.13 -19.15
CA ALA A 22 21.32 -0.20 -19.61
C ALA A 22 22.06 -0.21 -20.96
N GLU A 23 21.86 0.79 -21.78
CA GLU A 23 22.50 0.93 -23.11
C GLU A 23 23.83 1.71 -23.10
N LEU A 24 24.34 2.10 -21.91
CA LEU A 24 25.58 2.89 -21.80
C LEU A 24 26.85 2.12 -22.20
N ASP A 25 26.91 0.82 -21.92
CA ASP A 25 28.11 0.00 -22.11
C ASP A 25 27.75 -1.32 -22.85
N GLY A 26 27.30 -1.16 -24.10
CA GLY A 26 26.95 -2.28 -24.97
C GLY A 26 25.47 -2.64 -25.01
N ALA A 27 25.19 -3.88 -25.40
CA ALA A 27 23.82 -4.36 -25.51
C ALA A 27 23.26 -4.74 -24.12
N PRO A 28 22.11 -4.19 -23.74
CA PRO A 28 21.49 -4.55 -22.47
C PRO A 28 21.04 -6.02 -22.45
N GLY A 29 20.95 -6.62 -21.28
CA GLY A 29 20.27 -7.87 -21.10
C GLY A 29 18.75 -7.74 -21.40
N LYS A 30 18.10 -8.87 -21.59
CA LYS A 30 16.66 -8.88 -21.91
C LYS A 30 15.85 -8.29 -20.75
N ARG A 31 15.10 -7.23 -21.01
CA ARG A 31 14.12 -6.67 -20.07
C ARG A 31 13.03 -7.71 -19.81
N GLN A 32 12.71 -7.90 -18.53
CA GLN A 32 11.70 -8.82 -18.08
C GLN A 32 10.59 -8.05 -17.36
N GLU A 33 9.40 -8.00 -17.96
CA GLU A 33 8.21 -7.45 -17.32
C GLU A 33 7.69 -8.46 -16.30
N VAL A 34 7.19 -7.98 -15.15
CA VAL A 34 6.72 -8.78 -14.03
C VAL A 34 5.37 -8.28 -13.56
N ALA A 35 4.35 -9.12 -13.64
CA ALA A 35 2.97 -8.87 -13.20
C ALA A 35 2.35 -7.53 -13.67
N GLY A 36 2.91 -6.92 -14.74
CA GLY A 36 2.45 -5.63 -15.29
C GLY A 36 2.70 -4.40 -14.39
N VAL A 37 3.45 -4.54 -13.30
CA VAL A 37 3.71 -3.46 -12.31
C VAL A 37 5.18 -3.15 -12.10
N ALA A 38 6.05 -4.06 -12.49
CA ALA A 38 7.49 -3.89 -12.40
C ALA A 38 8.19 -4.45 -13.63
N ALA A 39 9.41 -4.01 -13.87
CA ALA A 39 10.27 -4.63 -14.86
C ALA A 39 11.70 -4.69 -14.35
N LEU A 40 12.37 -5.79 -14.65
CA LEU A 40 13.78 -5.98 -14.35
C LEU A 40 14.60 -5.75 -15.62
N GLN A 41 15.58 -4.86 -15.55
CA GLN A 41 16.50 -4.55 -16.62
C GLN A 41 17.94 -4.88 -16.21
N PRO A 42 18.46 -6.06 -16.56
CA PRO A 42 19.88 -6.39 -16.34
C PRO A 42 20.77 -5.74 -17.38
N PHE A 43 21.98 -5.36 -16.98
CA PHE A 43 23.00 -4.80 -17.87
C PHE A 43 24.40 -4.89 -17.25
N SER A 44 25.41 -4.54 -18.03
CA SER A 44 26.79 -4.40 -17.56
C SER A 44 27.24 -2.97 -17.73
N PHE A 45 28.05 -2.48 -16.81
CA PHE A 45 28.70 -1.18 -16.91
C PHE A 45 30.11 -1.23 -16.36
N MET A 46 31.09 -0.89 -17.18
CA MET A 46 32.54 -0.94 -16.85
C MET A 46 32.99 -2.29 -16.24
N GLY A 47 32.45 -3.39 -16.79
CA GLY A 47 32.79 -4.75 -16.36
C GLY A 47 32.04 -5.24 -15.11
N GLU A 48 31.20 -4.42 -14.48
CA GLU A 48 30.37 -4.78 -13.33
C GLU A 48 28.96 -5.15 -13.78
N SER A 49 28.33 -6.12 -13.13
CA SER A 49 26.95 -6.54 -13.38
C SER A 49 25.97 -5.70 -12.57
N TRP A 50 24.93 -5.20 -13.22
CA TRP A 50 23.90 -4.34 -12.67
C TRP A 50 22.50 -4.85 -13.01
N ALA A 51 21.53 -4.50 -12.17
CA ALA A 51 20.12 -4.65 -12.48
C ALA A 51 19.33 -3.45 -11.96
N ALA A 52 18.49 -2.89 -12.84
CA ALA A 52 17.52 -1.88 -12.48
C ALA A 52 16.13 -2.51 -12.33
N ILE A 53 15.46 -2.27 -11.20
CA ILE A 53 14.06 -2.61 -10.96
C ILE A 53 13.23 -1.35 -11.23
N ASP A 54 12.47 -1.34 -12.30
CA ASP A 54 11.61 -0.22 -12.70
C ASP A 54 10.18 -0.49 -12.20
N ILE A 55 9.71 0.30 -11.23
CA ILE A 55 8.37 0.18 -10.66
C ILE A 55 7.41 1.12 -11.40
N ALA A 56 6.26 0.60 -11.82
CA ALA A 56 5.22 1.40 -12.45
C ALA A 56 4.75 2.54 -11.54
N GLY A 57 4.58 3.73 -12.09
CA GLY A 57 4.14 4.90 -11.34
C GLY A 57 2.66 4.81 -10.93
N GLY A 58 2.30 5.57 -9.91
CA GLY A 58 0.95 5.63 -9.32
C GLY A 58 0.92 5.08 -7.90
N ALA A 59 0.08 5.68 -7.06
CA ALA A 59 0.00 5.32 -5.64
C ALA A 59 -0.41 3.84 -5.44
N ASP A 60 -1.30 3.32 -6.28
CA ASP A 60 -1.77 1.93 -6.21
C ASP A 60 -0.62 0.91 -6.44
N ASN A 61 0.44 1.30 -7.14
CA ASN A 61 1.59 0.45 -7.41
C ASN A 61 2.72 0.61 -6.38
N LEU A 62 2.63 1.58 -5.48
CA LEU A 62 3.66 1.85 -4.47
C LEU A 62 3.88 0.66 -3.51
N ALA A 63 2.86 -0.18 -3.35
CA ALA A 63 2.96 -1.43 -2.58
C ALA A 63 4.04 -2.39 -3.09
N GLN A 64 4.35 -2.35 -4.39
CA GLN A 64 5.42 -3.16 -5.01
C GLN A 64 6.82 -2.59 -4.74
N ALA A 65 6.91 -1.32 -4.33
CA ALA A 65 8.19 -0.68 -4.06
C ALA A 65 8.89 -1.28 -2.82
N GLY A 66 8.13 -1.67 -1.78
CA GLY A 66 8.70 -2.24 -0.56
C GLY A 66 9.62 -3.44 -0.81
N PRO A 67 9.13 -4.54 -1.39
CA PRO A 67 9.96 -5.70 -1.73
C PRO A 67 11.10 -5.38 -2.70
N ALA A 68 10.90 -4.47 -3.66
CA ALA A 68 11.92 -4.05 -4.60
C ALA A 68 13.06 -3.27 -3.90
N LEU A 69 12.72 -2.32 -3.01
CA LEU A 69 13.69 -1.59 -2.20
C LEU A 69 14.43 -2.50 -1.21
N ALA A 70 13.73 -3.49 -0.65
CA ALA A 70 14.34 -4.51 0.20
C ALA A 70 15.45 -5.28 -0.52
N ALA A 71 15.29 -5.50 -1.81
CA ALA A 71 16.27 -6.18 -2.65
C ALA A 71 17.27 -5.23 -3.33
N SER A 72 17.31 -3.94 -3.00
CA SER A 72 18.15 -2.95 -3.69
C SER A 72 19.25 -2.38 -2.78
N ASP A 73 20.38 -2.04 -3.39
CA ASP A 73 21.51 -1.37 -2.74
C ASP A 73 21.24 0.13 -2.62
N ALA A 74 20.62 0.70 -3.65
CA ALA A 74 20.26 2.11 -3.74
C ALA A 74 18.92 2.29 -4.46
N ALA A 75 18.40 3.51 -4.45
CA ALA A 75 17.22 3.90 -5.22
C ALA A 75 17.48 5.12 -6.10
N VAL A 76 16.72 5.24 -7.18
CA VAL A 76 16.71 6.43 -8.04
C VAL A 76 15.30 6.95 -8.14
N LEU A 77 15.04 8.15 -7.62
CA LEU A 77 13.79 8.86 -7.79
C LEU A 77 13.83 9.67 -9.09
N CYS A 78 13.10 9.21 -10.09
CA CYS A 78 12.97 9.91 -11.37
C CYS A 78 11.86 10.95 -11.31
N VAL A 79 12.22 12.23 -11.33
CA VAL A 79 11.32 13.37 -11.18
C VAL A 79 11.27 14.16 -12.48
N PRO A 80 10.09 14.56 -12.98
CA PRO A 80 10.02 15.48 -14.11
C PRO A 80 10.57 16.87 -13.72
N ALA A 81 11.18 17.55 -14.66
CA ALA A 81 11.78 18.88 -14.45
C ALA A 81 10.72 20.01 -14.36
N ASP A 82 9.77 19.86 -13.44
CA ASP A 82 8.65 20.77 -13.20
C ASP A 82 8.35 20.87 -11.69
N ALA A 83 8.54 22.07 -11.13
CA ALA A 83 8.27 22.34 -9.71
C ALA A 83 6.79 22.12 -9.34
N GLY A 84 5.85 22.39 -10.26
CA GLY A 84 4.42 22.15 -10.05
C GLY A 84 4.04 20.66 -9.97
N ALA A 85 4.93 19.77 -10.43
CA ALA A 85 4.78 18.32 -10.33
C ALA A 85 5.48 17.72 -9.09
N ALA A 86 6.23 18.52 -8.31
CA ALA A 86 7.03 18.04 -7.18
C ALA A 86 6.17 17.26 -6.14
N VAL A 87 4.96 17.73 -5.85
CA VAL A 87 4.03 17.08 -4.92
C VAL A 87 3.71 15.63 -5.32
N LEU A 88 3.78 15.27 -6.60
CA LEU A 88 3.57 13.90 -7.06
C LEU A 88 4.70 12.96 -6.62
N SER A 89 5.85 13.52 -6.24
CA SER A 89 6.99 12.77 -5.72
C SER A 89 6.93 12.56 -4.21
N ALA A 90 6.06 13.26 -3.48
CA ALA A 90 5.94 13.16 -2.04
C ALA A 90 5.73 11.72 -1.50
N PRO A 91 4.86 10.87 -2.09
CA PRO A 91 4.70 9.49 -1.62
C PRO A 91 5.96 8.63 -1.80
N TYR A 92 6.76 8.93 -2.82
CA TYR A 92 8.01 8.21 -3.10
C TYR A 92 9.15 8.66 -2.20
N LEU A 93 9.28 9.97 -1.94
CA LEU A 93 10.23 10.52 -0.96
C LEU A 93 9.98 9.92 0.42
N ARG A 94 8.74 9.98 0.88
CA ARG A 94 8.33 9.32 2.12
C ARG A 94 8.74 7.85 2.17
N LYS A 95 8.49 7.08 1.09
CA LYS A 95 8.83 5.66 1.02
C LYS A 95 10.33 5.40 1.07
N LEU A 96 11.14 6.28 0.48
CA LEU A 96 12.60 6.19 0.52
C LEU A 96 13.15 6.49 1.91
N GLU A 97 12.59 7.49 2.60
CA GLU A 97 12.96 7.84 3.98
C GLU A 97 12.58 6.72 4.96
N GLU A 98 11.34 6.21 4.88
CA GLU A 98 10.89 5.04 5.66
C GLU A 98 11.81 3.83 5.47
N ALA A 99 12.29 3.61 4.25
CA ALA A 99 13.18 2.49 3.92
C ALA A 99 14.63 2.70 4.38
N GLY A 100 15.05 3.92 4.69
CA GLY A 100 16.43 4.25 5.03
C GLY A 100 17.43 3.82 3.94
N ILE A 101 17.03 3.91 2.67
CA ILE A 101 17.84 3.46 1.54
C ILE A 101 18.58 4.63 0.90
N PRO A 102 19.90 4.52 0.63
CA PRO A 102 20.64 5.52 -0.14
C PRO A 102 19.94 5.82 -1.46
N ALA A 103 19.57 7.07 -1.67
CA ALA A 103 18.76 7.47 -2.80
C ALA A 103 19.39 8.60 -3.62
N PHE A 104 19.15 8.58 -4.93
CA PHE A 104 19.51 9.64 -5.87
C PHE A 104 18.23 10.22 -6.46
N ILE A 105 18.17 11.54 -6.62
CA ILE A 105 17.13 12.18 -7.43
C ILE A 105 17.70 12.43 -8.84
N PHE A 106 16.90 12.06 -9.84
CA PHE A 106 17.22 12.38 -11.23
C PHE A 106 16.13 13.24 -11.84
N PHE A 107 16.46 14.53 -12.07
CA PHE A 107 15.59 15.45 -12.81
C PHE A 107 15.63 15.09 -14.28
N ASN A 108 14.59 14.42 -14.74
CA ASN A 108 14.45 13.98 -16.12
C ASN A 108 13.70 15.02 -16.97
N ARG A 109 13.86 14.93 -18.29
CA ARG A 109 13.24 15.86 -19.26
C ARG A 109 13.73 17.30 -19.12
N MET A 110 15.02 17.47 -18.84
CA MET A 110 15.63 18.79 -18.73
C MET A 110 15.59 19.58 -20.05
N ASP A 111 15.44 18.91 -21.19
CA ASP A 111 15.15 19.47 -22.50
C ASP A 111 13.84 20.28 -22.56
N GLN A 112 12.89 19.98 -21.67
CA GLN A 112 11.58 20.65 -21.57
C GLN A 112 11.51 21.62 -20.38
N ALA A 113 12.57 21.73 -19.58
CA ALA A 113 12.58 22.50 -18.36
C ALA A 113 12.59 24.01 -18.62
N THR A 114 11.55 24.72 -18.22
CA THR A 114 11.44 26.18 -18.33
C THR A 114 11.77 26.91 -17.03
N GLY A 115 11.56 26.26 -15.85
CA GLY A 115 11.84 26.82 -14.52
C GLY A 115 13.30 26.65 -14.09
N ARG A 116 13.62 27.20 -12.91
CA ARG A 116 14.94 27.03 -12.30
C ARG A 116 15.00 25.70 -11.56
N VAL A 117 16.13 25.00 -11.64
CA VAL A 117 16.32 23.72 -10.93
C VAL A 117 16.21 23.89 -9.41
N ALA A 118 16.70 25.03 -8.89
CA ALA A 118 16.55 25.37 -7.46
C ALA A 118 15.07 25.43 -7.00
N GLU A 119 14.15 25.86 -7.87
CA GLU A 119 12.72 25.87 -7.56
C GLU A 119 12.16 24.44 -7.46
N ILE A 120 12.65 23.51 -8.28
CA ILE A 120 12.27 22.09 -8.23
C ILE A 120 12.81 21.46 -6.93
N VAL A 121 14.06 21.75 -6.57
CA VAL A 121 14.67 21.29 -5.31
C VAL A 121 13.88 21.81 -4.11
N ALA A 122 13.61 23.11 -4.06
CA ALA A 122 12.85 23.73 -2.96
C ALA A 122 11.43 23.14 -2.84
N ALA A 123 10.77 22.85 -3.96
CA ALA A 123 9.45 22.23 -3.98
C ALA A 123 9.48 20.77 -3.50
N LEU A 124 10.54 20.00 -3.78
CA LEU A 124 10.73 18.65 -3.28
C LEU A 124 11.14 18.63 -1.81
N GLN A 125 11.98 19.58 -1.39
CA GLN A 125 12.45 19.70 -0.01
C GLN A 125 11.31 19.88 0.98
N ALA A 126 10.18 20.44 0.55
CA ALA A 126 8.98 20.55 1.38
C ALA A 126 8.42 19.18 1.82
N TYR A 127 8.77 18.09 1.14
CA TYR A 127 8.30 16.72 1.38
C TYR A 127 9.42 15.75 1.76
N CYS A 128 10.59 16.28 2.14
CA CYS A 128 11.76 15.49 2.45
C CYS A 128 12.45 16.04 3.70
N SER A 129 12.74 15.20 4.69
CA SER A 129 13.47 15.59 5.90
C SER A 129 14.97 15.66 5.66
N HIS A 130 15.49 14.85 4.73
CA HIS A 130 16.90 14.89 4.33
C HIS A 130 17.17 16.04 3.36
N ASN A 131 18.34 16.65 3.46
CA ASN A 131 18.73 17.69 2.53
C ASN A 131 18.90 17.15 1.11
N ILE A 132 18.20 17.76 0.15
CA ILE A 132 18.36 17.49 -1.28
C ILE A 132 19.41 18.43 -1.82
N ILE A 133 20.53 17.88 -2.29
CA ILE A 133 21.67 18.68 -2.72
C ILE A 133 21.93 18.52 -4.21
N LEU A 134 22.12 19.65 -4.91
CA LEU A 134 22.47 19.63 -6.32
C LEU A 134 23.92 19.17 -6.52
N ARG A 135 24.11 18.21 -7.41
CA ARG A 135 25.43 17.75 -7.87
C ARG A 135 25.81 18.40 -9.20
N GLN A 136 24.90 19.13 -9.82
CA GLN A 136 25.10 19.73 -11.14
C GLN A 136 24.37 21.06 -11.24
N VAL A 137 24.94 21.99 -12.00
CA VAL A 137 24.31 23.25 -12.40
C VAL A 137 24.02 23.24 -13.90
N PRO A 138 22.79 23.58 -14.34
CA PRO A 138 22.45 23.58 -15.77
C PRO A 138 23.12 24.72 -16.52
N ILE A 139 23.67 24.42 -17.70
CA ILE A 139 24.10 25.41 -18.70
C ILE A 139 22.87 25.74 -19.54
N ARG A 140 22.55 27.03 -19.67
CA ARG A 140 21.39 27.48 -20.46
C ARG A 140 21.81 28.40 -21.60
N GLU A 141 21.21 28.17 -22.76
CA GLU A 141 21.27 29.06 -23.92
C GLU A 141 19.83 29.36 -24.35
N ASP A 142 19.49 30.60 -24.54
CA ASP A 142 18.15 31.07 -24.92
C ASP A 142 17.01 30.49 -24.05
N GLY A 143 17.28 30.30 -22.74
CA GLY A 143 16.33 29.73 -21.78
C GLY A 143 16.26 28.21 -21.73
N GLN A 144 16.82 27.51 -22.71
CA GLN A 144 16.86 26.04 -22.77
C GLN A 144 18.10 25.48 -22.09
N VAL A 145 17.98 24.30 -21.49
CA VAL A 145 19.11 23.60 -20.89
C VAL A 145 19.87 22.83 -21.98
N VAL A 146 21.09 23.31 -22.26
CA VAL A 146 21.96 22.75 -23.28
C VAL A 146 23.13 21.94 -22.73
N GLY A 147 23.24 21.86 -21.39
CA GLY A 147 24.33 21.15 -20.74
C GLY A 147 24.24 21.22 -19.21
N ALA A 148 25.26 20.70 -18.55
CA ALA A 148 25.41 20.80 -17.11
C ALA A 148 26.87 20.84 -16.69
N VAL A 149 27.16 21.55 -15.58
CA VAL A 149 28.45 21.54 -14.91
C VAL A 149 28.36 20.62 -13.70
N ASP A 150 29.25 19.69 -13.55
CA ASP A 150 29.36 18.81 -12.38
C ASP A 150 30.17 19.52 -11.29
N LEU A 151 29.57 19.66 -10.11
CA LEU A 151 30.12 20.48 -9.01
C LEU A 151 31.27 19.82 -8.25
N ILE A 152 31.44 18.49 -8.34
CA ILE A 152 32.59 17.82 -7.71
C ILE A 152 33.81 17.83 -8.64
N SER A 153 33.61 17.37 -9.88
CA SER A 153 34.70 17.30 -10.85
C SER A 153 35.01 18.60 -11.57
N GLU A 154 34.20 19.65 -11.37
CA GLU A 154 34.28 20.98 -12.02
C GLU A 154 34.30 20.87 -13.56
N ARG A 155 33.68 19.81 -14.14
CA ARG A 155 33.64 19.56 -15.57
C ARG A 155 32.31 19.95 -16.17
N ALA A 156 32.35 20.63 -17.33
CA ALA A 156 31.18 21.03 -18.09
C ALA A 156 30.88 20.02 -19.21
N TRP A 157 29.61 19.70 -19.35
CA TRP A 157 29.12 18.75 -20.34
C TRP A 157 28.05 19.42 -21.20
N GLN A 158 28.22 19.39 -22.52
CA GLN A 158 27.20 19.81 -23.47
C GLN A 158 26.31 18.64 -23.85
N TYR A 159 25.00 18.85 -23.80
CA TYR A 159 24.01 17.87 -24.21
C TYR A 159 23.93 17.79 -25.73
N ARG A 160 23.70 16.56 -26.26
CA ARG A 160 23.57 16.28 -27.68
C ARG A 160 22.35 15.40 -27.90
N GLU A 161 21.58 15.68 -28.91
CA GLU A 161 20.42 14.89 -29.24
C GLU A 161 20.83 13.50 -29.79
N GLY A 162 20.42 12.43 -29.10
CA GLY A 162 20.70 11.05 -29.52
C GLY A 162 22.14 10.58 -29.36
N GLU A 163 23.05 11.42 -28.84
CA GLU A 163 24.45 11.10 -28.61
C GLU A 163 24.83 11.31 -27.11
N PRO A 164 25.89 10.66 -26.62
CA PRO A 164 26.44 10.95 -25.30
C PRO A 164 26.87 12.41 -25.19
N SER A 165 26.66 13.02 -24.00
CA SER A 165 27.07 14.38 -23.70
C SER A 165 28.57 14.57 -23.93
N ALA A 166 28.98 15.68 -24.54
CA ALA A 166 30.38 15.99 -24.83
C ALA A 166 30.99 16.81 -23.70
N LEU A 167 32.23 16.50 -23.34
CA LEU A 167 33.03 17.32 -22.46
C LEU A 167 33.40 18.62 -23.17
N ILE A 168 33.18 19.75 -22.52
CA ILE A 168 33.52 21.11 -23.01
C ILE A 168 34.31 21.86 -21.94
N GLU A 169 34.96 22.95 -22.35
CA GLU A 169 35.50 23.92 -21.39
C GLU A 169 34.38 24.63 -20.66
N LEU A 170 34.58 24.93 -19.38
CA LEU A 170 33.58 25.63 -18.57
C LEU A 170 33.33 27.03 -19.18
N PRO A 171 32.07 27.32 -19.60
CA PRO A 171 31.76 28.65 -20.14
C PRO A 171 32.02 29.76 -19.12
N VAL A 172 32.66 30.84 -19.54
CA VAL A 172 33.01 31.97 -18.64
C VAL A 172 31.82 32.53 -17.88
N ALA A 173 30.65 32.55 -18.51
CA ALA A 173 29.40 32.98 -17.89
C ALA A 173 28.92 32.07 -16.74
N MET A 174 29.46 30.85 -16.64
CA MET A 174 29.10 29.88 -15.61
C MET A 174 30.01 29.91 -14.38
N TYR A 175 31.19 30.53 -14.43
CA TYR A 175 32.16 30.50 -13.33
C TYR A 175 31.58 30.93 -11.98
N ALA A 176 30.95 32.11 -11.91
CA ALA A 176 30.39 32.61 -10.65
C ALA A 176 29.30 31.72 -10.09
N ARG A 177 28.44 31.21 -10.96
CA ARG A 177 27.32 30.33 -10.58
C ARG A 177 27.78 28.92 -10.17
N GLU A 178 28.81 28.42 -10.82
CA GLU A 178 29.44 27.16 -10.47
C GLU A 178 30.11 27.27 -9.10
N GLN A 179 30.89 28.31 -8.85
CA GLN A 179 31.52 28.55 -7.56
C GLN A 179 30.50 28.68 -6.41
N GLU A 180 29.43 29.44 -6.62
CA GLU A 180 28.36 29.60 -5.62
C GLU A 180 27.73 28.21 -5.29
N ALA A 181 27.30 27.45 -6.31
CA ALA A 181 26.68 26.16 -6.10
C ALA A 181 27.65 25.10 -5.55
N ARG A 182 28.97 25.21 -5.90
CA ARG A 182 29.99 24.31 -5.33
C ARG A 182 30.19 24.64 -3.84
N THR A 183 30.20 25.90 -3.46
CA THR A 183 30.29 26.31 -2.05
C THR A 183 29.12 25.75 -1.26
N GLU A 184 27.89 25.92 -1.75
CA GLU A 184 26.69 25.33 -1.14
C GLU A 184 26.80 23.79 -0.98
N LEU A 185 27.33 23.08 -2.00
CA LEU A 185 27.56 21.64 -1.93
C LEU A 185 28.58 21.28 -0.84
N LEU A 186 29.72 21.99 -0.79
CA LEU A 186 30.78 21.72 0.18
C LEU A 186 30.36 22.04 1.61
N GLU A 187 29.64 23.15 1.83
CA GLU A 187 29.06 23.48 3.14
C GLU A 187 28.11 22.41 3.64
N ALA A 188 27.20 21.94 2.77
CA ALA A 188 26.26 20.88 3.14
C ALA A 188 26.94 19.52 3.39
N LEU A 189 28.05 19.19 2.75
CA LEU A 189 28.84 18.00 3.04
C LEU A 189 29.65 18.15 4.33
N ALA A 190 30.15 19.35 4.61
CA ALA A 190 30.94 19.67 5.81
C ALA A 190 30.13 19.55 7.11
N ASP A 191 28.80 19.65 7.05
CA ASP A 191 27.93 19.36 8.20
C ASP A 191 28.07 17.92 8.73
N PHE A 192 28.62 17.02 7.91
CA PHE A 192 28.79 15.58 8.21
C PHE A 192 30.24 15.12 8.24
N ASP A 193 31.23 16.01 8.02
CA ASP A 193 32.64 15.66 8.03
C ASP A 193 33.51 16.79 8.58
N ASP A 194 34.06 16.59 9.78
CA ASP A 194 34.84 17.57 10.52
C ASP A 194 36.12 18.01 9.76
N THR A 195 36.74 17.11 8.98
CA THR A 195 37.95 17.42 8.21
C THR A 195 37.64 18.38 7.09
N LEU A 196 36.56 18.12 6.34
CA LEU A 196 36.09 19.02 5.28
C LEU A 196 35.68 20.37 5.85
N LEU A 197 35.04 20.40 7.03
CA LEU A 197 34.69 21.66 7.73
C LEU A 197 35.92 22.48 8.09
N GLU A 198 36.98 21.87 8.65
CA GLU A 198 38.23 22.52 8.98
C GLU A 198 38.90 23.14 7.74
N GLU A 199 38.97 22.39 6.63
CA GLU A 199 39.54 22.88 5.37
C GLU A 199 38.77 24.07 4.78
N LEU A 200 37.43 24.06 4.87
CA LEU A 200 36.62 25.20 4.43
C LEU A 200 36.83 26.43 5.31
N ILE A 201 36.93 26.27 6.62
CA ILE A 201 37.21 27.39 7.56
C ILE A 201 38.60 27.99 7.29
N GLU A 202 39.59 27.16 6.94
CA GLU A 202 40.94 27.59 6.62
C GLU A 202 41.11 28.10 5.19
N ASP A 203 40.02 28.19 4.42
CA ASP A 203 40.01 28.64 3.02
C ASP A 203 40.96 27.81 2.12
N GLN A 204 41.11 26.51 2.44
CA GLN A 204 41.92 25.57 1.68
C GLN A 204 41.15 25.05 0.45
N LYS A 205 41.91 24.74 -0.59
CA LYS A 205 41.31 24.15 -1.80
C LYS A 205 41.07 22.67 -1.60
N VAL A 206 39.81 22.26 -1.44
CA VAL A 206 39.39 20.87 -1.33
C VAL A 206 39.56 20.17 -2.68
N MET A 207 40.19 18.97 -2.66
CA MET A 207 40.41 18.17 -3.87
C MET A 207 39.15 17.38 -4.24
N ALA A 208 38.90 17.20 -5.54
CA ALA A 208 37.72 16.50 -6.04
C ALA A 208 37.58 15.06 -5.48
N ASP A 209 38.68 14.31 -5.34
CA ASP A 209 38.66 12.94 -4.81
C ASP A 209 38.18 12.92 -3.36
N GLU A 210 38.59 13.86 -2.55
CA GLU A 210 38.16 14.01 -1.15
C GLU A 210 36.67 14.34 -1.06
N VAL A 211 36.18 15.27 -1.89
CA VAL A 211 34.74 15.56 -1.96
C VAL A 211 33.93 14.33 -2.38
N TYR A 212 34.46 13.46 -3.27
CA TYR A 212 33.83 12.20 -3.63
C TYR A 212 33.76 11.22 -2.45
N ASP A 213 34.81 11.11 -1.66
CA ASP A 213 34.88 10.21 -0.50
C ASP A 213 33.86 10.64 0.56
N VAL A 214 33.82 11.94 0.90
CA VAL A 214 32.82 12.48 1.84
C VAL A 214 31.41 12.31 1.31
N ALA A 215 31.15 12.64 0.04
CA ALA A 215 29.84 12.48 -0.58
C ALA A 215 29.37 11.02 -0.58
N THR A 216 30.29 10.07 -0.80
CA THR A 216 29.99 8.63 -0.75
C THR A 216 29.61 8.21 0.67
N LYS A 217 30.38 8.61 1.67
CA LYS A 217 30.12 8.33 3.09
C LYS A 217 28.74 8.85 3.51
N VAL A 218 28.46 10.11 3.22
CA VAL A 218 27.21 10.78 3.59
C VAL A 218 25.99 10.14 2.91
N LEU A 219 26.09 9.77 1.62
CA LEU A 219 25.04 9.04 0.92
C LEU A 219 24.78 7.67 1.54
N GLN A 220 25.85 6.91 1.86
CA GLN A 220 25.73 5.57 2.41
C GLN A 220 25.16 5.57 3.84
N GLN A 221 25.34 6.66 4.58
CA GLN A 221 24.70 6.92 5.87
C GLN A 221 23.26 7.42 5.75
N ASN A 222 22.82 7.71 4.51
CA ASN A 222 21.50 8.25 4.18
C ASN A 222 21.23 9.62 4.78
N ASP A 223 22.25 10.47 4.93
CA ASP A 223 22.14 11.81 5.52
C ASP A 223 21.74 12.88 4.50
N LEU A 224 22.11 12.69 3.22
CA LEU A 224 21.81 13.59 2.11
C LEU A 224 21.28 12.83 0.89
N ILE A 225 20.50 13.52 0.06
CA ILE A 225 20.02 12.99 -1.22
C ILE A 225 20.61 13.83 -2.37
N PRO A 226 21.59 13.29 -3.13
CA PRO A 226 22.15 13.97 -4.28
C PRO A 226 21.17 14.02 -5.44
N ALA A 227 21.03 15.21 -6.05
CA ALA A 227 20.19 15.43 -7.21
C ALA A 227 21.05 15.68 -8.47
N LEU A 228 20.81 14.88 -9.49
CA LEU A 228 21.41 14.96 -10.82
C LEU A 228 20.34 15.29 -11.86
N MET A 229 20.75 15.68 -13.05
CA MET A 229 19.82 16.10 -14.10
C MET A 229 20.21 15.59 -15.48
N GLY A 230 19.20 15.47 -16.35
CA GLY A 230 19.40 15.07 -17.73
C GLY A 230 18.11 14.85 -18.50
N SER A 231 18.24 14.18 -19.63
CA SER A 231 17.11 13.70 -20.45
C SER A 231 17.36 12.25 -20.85
N ALA A 232 16.55 11.35 -20.34
CA ALA A 232 16.69 9.92 -20.63
C ALA A 232 16.42 9.61 -22.11
N GLU A 233 15.51 10.35 -22.74
CA GLU A 233 15.15 10.17 -24.16
C GLU A 233 16.31 10.55 -25.07
N TYR A 234 17.04 11.62 -24.76
CA TYR A 234 18.20 12.10 -25.51
C TYR A 234 19.54 11.57 -24.99
N ARG A 235 19.53 10.66 -23.99
CA ARG A 235 20.72 10.07 -23.35
C ARG A 235 21.65 11.08 -22.68
N ASN A 236 21.17 12.26 -22.35
CA ASN A 236 21.93 13.32 -21.71
C ASN A 236 21.92 13.19 -20.18
N GLY A 237 23.06 13.37 -19.53
CA GLY A 237 23.24 13.25 -18.08
C GLY A 237 23.27 11.81 -17.54
N ILE A 238 22.91 10.80 -18.35
CA ILE A 238 22.74 9.41 -17.93
C ILE A 238 24.06 8.78 -17.47
N LEU A 239 25.15 9.01 -18.22
CA LEU A 239 26.48 8.52 -17.86
C LEU A 239 26.93 9.08 -16.49
N ARG A 240 26.56 10.32 -16.16
CA ARG A 240 26.89 10.91 -14.88
C ARG A 240 26.16 10.23 -13.73
N LEU A 241 24.86 10.03 -13.86
CA LEU A 241 24.07 9.27 -12.90
C LEU A 241 24.65 7.85 -12.70
N MET A 242 24.97 7.15 -13.79
CA MET A 242 25.52 5.80 -13.68
C MET A 242 26.88 5.77 -12.99
N LYS A 243 27.74 6.77 -13.23
CA LYS A 243 29.01 6.90 -12.53
C LYS A 243 28.82 7.18 -11.04
N SER A 244 27.88 8.06 -10.66
CA SER A 244 27.54 8.29 -9.27
C SER A 244 27.00 7.03 -8.60
N LEU A 245 26.08 6.30 -9.22
CA LEU A 245 25.61 5.00 -8.72
C LEU A 245 26.78 4.03 -8.51
N ARG A 246 27.72 3.94 -9.49
CA ARG A 246 28.85 3.03 -9.40
C ARG A 246 29.80 3.35 -8.26
N HIS A 247 30.09 4.62 -8.02
CA HIS A 247 31.04 5.07 -7.00
C HIS A 247 30.44 5.13 -5.61
N GLU A 248 29.19 5.55 -5.49
CA GLU A 248 28.60 5.98 -4.22
C GLU A 248 27.58 4.96 -3.67
N ALA A 249 26.88 4.19 -4.53
CA ALA A 249 25.95 3.18 -4.03
C ALA A 249 26.69 2.09 -3.23
N PRO A 250 26.14 1.67 -2.07
CA PRO A 250 26.74 0.59 -1.29
C PRO A 250 26.61 -0.77 -2.00
N ASP A 251 27.13 -1.79 -1.37
CA ASP A 251 27.00 -3.18 -1.80
C ASP A 251 25.85 -3.92 -1.08
N VAL A 252 25.76 -5.24 -1.31
CA VAL A 252 24.71 -6.09 -0.74
C VAL A 252 24.73 -6.17 0.79
N ASP A 253 25.88 -5.94 1.44
CA ASP A 253 25.99 -6.01 2.89
C ASP A 253 25.18 -4.88 3.57
N ALA A 254 25.15 -3.70 2.96
CA ALA A 254 24.30 -2.60 3.44
C ALA A 254 22.80 -2.93 3.30
N ALA A 255 22.40 -3.58 2.20
CA ALA A 255 21.03 -4.06 2.03
C ALA A 255 20.66 -5.13 3.06
N LEU A 256 21.56 -6.08 3.33
CA LEU A 256 21.38 -7.10 4.37
C LEU A 256 21.22 -6.47 5.76
N ASN A 257 22.05 -5.50 6.12
CA ASN A 257 21.98 -4.81 7.41
C ASN A 257 20.65 -4.06 7.61
N ARG A 258 20.08 -3.48 6.55
CA ARG A 258 18.75 -2.85 6.59
C ARG A 258 17.62 -3.84 6.86
N LEU A 259 17.77 -5.09 6.39
CA LEU A 259 16.73 -6.12 6.50
C LEU A 259 16.85 -6.94 7.76
N SER A 260 18.06 -7.28 8.16
CA SER A 260 18.36 -8.24 9.20
C SER A 260 19.73 -7.96 9.79
N PRO A 261 19.79 -7.10 10.83
CA PRO A 261 21.07 -6.81 11.49
C PRO A 261 21.75 -8.04 12.09
N ASP A 262 21.02 -9.12 12.33
CA ASP A 262 21.52 -10.41 12.84
C ASP A 262 22.07 -11.33 11.73
N GLY A 263 21.94 -10.94 10.46
CA GLY A 263 22.44 -11.70 9.31
C GLY A 263 21.69 -13.01 9.04
N SER A 264 20.47 -13.19 9.55
CA SER A 264 19.70 -14.44 9.39
C SER A 264 19.07 -14.59 8.00
N VAL A 265 19.03 -13.53 7.20
CA VAL A 265 18.43 -13.52 5.86
C VAL A 265 19.39 -14.00 4.80
N VAL A 266 19.01 -15.05 4.09
CA VAL A 266 19.77 -15.65 2.96
C VAL A 266 19.33 -15.10 1.61
N ALA A 267 18.04 -14.80 1.44
CA ALA A 267 17.50 -14.24 0.21
C ALA A 267 16.25 -13.39 0.47
N VAL A 268 15.92 -12.52 -0.50
CA VAL A 268 14.70 -11.69 -0.50
C VAL A 268 13.92 -11.92 -1.78
N GLY A 269 12.61 -12.16 -1.64
CA GLY A 269 11.66 -12.17 -2.76
C GLY A 269 11.26 -10.74 -3.14
N CYS A 270 11.66 -10.27 -4.30
CA CYS A 270 11.47 -8.87 -4.69
C CYS A 270 10.38 -8.63 -5.72
N MET A 271 10.08 -9.62 -6.55
CA MET A 271 9.01 -9.59 -7.56
C MET A 271 8.49 -11.01 -7.79
N ALA A 272 7.22 -11.14 -8.13
CA ALA A 272 6.62 -12.44 -8.45
C ALA A 272 5.66 -12.31 -9.64
N ASP A 273 5.52 -13.39 -10.41
CA ASP A 273 4.66 -13.45 -11.59
C ASP A 273 4.04 -14.84 -11.77
N LEU A 274 2.94 -14.90 -12.50
CA LEU A 274 2.33 -16.13 -12.99
C LEU A 274 2.65 -16.30 -14.47
N VAL A 275 3.66 -17.10 -14.75
CA VAL A 275 4.11 -17.32 -16.13
C VAL A 275 3.45 -18.57 -16.70
N LYS A 276 2.79 -18.43 -17.87
CA LYS A 276 2.18 -19.53 -18.59
C LYS A 276 3.21 -20.64 -18.84
N HIS A 277 2.94 -21.86 -18.48
CA HIS A 277 3.82 -23.04 -18.55
C HIS A 277 4.87 -23.20 -17.43
N LEU A 278 5.20 -22.16 -16.66
CA LEU A 278 6.11 -22.24 -15.52
C LEU A 278 5.40 -22.24 -14.18
N GLY A 279 4.16 -21.70 -14.15
CA GLY A 279 3.44 -21.43 -12.91
C GLY A 279 3.93 -20.18 -12.21
N LYS A 280 3.88 -20.17 -10.88
CA LYS A 280 4.40 -19.08 -10.06
C LYS A 280 5.92 -19.02 -10.19
N THR A 281 6.44 -17.83 -10.44
CA THR A 281 7.86 -17.52 -10.46
C THR A 281 8.14 -16.39 -9.47
N VAL A 282 9.21 -16.50 -8.71
CA VAL A 282 9.63 -15.48 -7.77
C VAL A 282 11.06 -15.03 -8.11
N MET A 283 11.24 -13.74 -8.31
CA MET A 283 12.56 -13.14 -8.41
C MET A 283 13.13 -13.00 -7.01
N VAL A 284 14.27 -13.61 -6.78
CA VAL A 284 14.97 -13.59 -5.51
C VAL A 284 16.33 -12.92 -5.67
N ARG A 285 16.71 -12.14 -4.68
CA ARG A 285 18.07 -11.65 -4.52
C ARG A 285 18.79 -12.46 -3.45
N ALA A 286 19.96 -13.01 -3.78
CA ALA A 286 20.81 -13.71 -2.83
C ALA A 286 21.52 -12.69 -1.94
N MET A 287 21.40 -12.83 -0.63
CA MET A 287 22.14 -12.05 0.37
C MET A 287 23.42 -12.77 0.80
N GLU A 288 23.44 -14.11 0.67
CA GLU A 288 24.61 -14.95 0.88
C GLU A 288 25.03 -15.67 -0.40
N SER A 289 26.31 -16.03 -0.49
CA SER A 289 26.81 -16.85 -1.60
C SER A 289 26.49 -18.32 -1.41
N GLY A 290 26.33 -19.05 -2.52
CA GLY A 290 26.12 -20.51 -2.52
C GLY A 290 24.68 -20.97 -2.74
N MET A 291 23.74 -20.07 -3.00
CA MET A 291 22.35 -20.41 -3.31
C MET A 291 22.23 -20.98 -4.73
N GLY A 292 21.61 -22.15 -4.86
CA GLY A 292 21.41 -22.85 -6.13
C GLY A 292 20.24 -23.82 -6.09
N ASN A 293 20.13 -24.64 -7.14
CA ASN A 293 19.09 -25.67 -7.22
C ASN A 293 19.20 -26.65 -6.04
N GLY A 294 18.10 -26.92 -5.36
CA GLY A 294 18.05 -27.83 -4.22
C GLY A 294 18.60 -27.25 -2.91
N THR A 295 18.99 -25.97 -2.86
CA THR A 295 19.40 -25.31 -1.63
C THR A 295 18.20 -25.13 -0.70
N PRO A 296 18.32 -25.41 0.62
CA PRO A 296 17.28 -25.07 1.59
C PRO A 296 17.09 -23.55 1.68
N LEU A 297 15.86 -23.11 1.50
CA LEU A 297 15.48 -21.71 1.62
C LEU A 297 14.01 -21.61 2.06
N GLY A 298 13.72 -20.85 3.12
CA GLY A 298 12.36 -20.67 3.58
C GLY A 298 11.68 -21.93 4.12
N GLY A 299 12.46 -22.88 4.67
CA GLY A 299 11.96 -24.14 5.24
C GLY A 299 11.69 -25.26 4.22
N ALA A 300 11.97 -25.04 2.94
CA ALA A 300 11.87 -26.06 1.89
C ALA A 300 13.04 -25.95 0.90
N THR A 301 13.16 -26.91 0.00
CA THR A 301 14.21 -26.89 -1.02
C THR A 301 13.79 -26.09 -2.24
N LEU A 302 14.70 -25.24 -2.75
CA LEU A 302 14.51 -24.55 -4.03
C LEU A 302 14.35 -25.58 -5.17
N GLY A 303 13.38 -25.35 -6.02
CA GLY A 303 13.20 -26.09 -7.26
C GLY A 303 14.29 -25.72 -8.28
N ALA A 304 13.90 -25.12 -9.40
CA ALA A 304 14.86 -24.59 -10.37
C ALA A 304 15.12 -23.10 -10.10
N LEU A 305 16.41 -22.73 -10.08
CA LEU A 305 16.87 -21.36 -9.95
C LEU A 305 17.67 -21.00 -11.21
N THR A 306 17.24 -19.95 -11.91
CA THR A 306 17.90 -19.46 -13.12
C THR A 306 18.40 -18.05 -12.86
N GLY A 307 19.70 -17.81 -13.07
CA GLY A 307 20.28 -16.48 -12.97
C GLY A 307 19.72 -15.52 -14.03
N ILE A 308 19.69 -14.24 -13.72
CA ILE A 308 19.28 -13.20 -14.67
C ILE A 308 20.28 -13.17 -15.83
N GLY A 309 19.74 -13.17 -17.06
CA GLY A 309 20.54 -13.28 -18.29
C GLY A 309 20.63 -14.71 -18.85
N GLY A 310 19.96 -15.70 -18.21
CA GLY A 310 19.78 -17.05 -18.76
C GLY A 310 20.94 -18.02 -18.44
N ALA A 311 21.94 -17.61 -17.67
CA ALA A 311 22.97 -18.52 -17.19
C ALA A 311 22.38 -19.39 -16.05
N VAL A 312 22.37 -20.70 -16.24
CA VAL A 312 22.11 -21.66 -15.16
C VAL A 312 23.35 -21.68 -14.29
N SER A 313 23.34 -20.91 -13.22
CA SER A 313 24.44 -20.93 -12.24
C SER A 313 24.23 -22.09 -11.28
N ASN A 314 25.25 -22.90 -11.08
CA ASN A 314 25.22 -23.95 -10.04
C ASN A 314 25.16 -23.33 -8.63
N ALA A 315 25.62 -22.09 -8.46
CA ALA A 315 25.53 -21.32 -7.23
C ALA A 315 25.56 -19.82 -7.53
N MET A 316 24.65 -19.05 -6.92
CA MET A 316 24.63 -17.59 -6.95
C MET A 316 25.62 -17.03 -5.93
N LEU A 317 26.22 -15.90 -6.25
CA LEU A 317 27.01 -15.11 -5.31
C LEU A 317 26.11 -14.16 -4.54
N ALA A 318 26.58 -13.67 -3.39
CA ALA A 318 25.91 -12.59 -2.68
C ALA A 318 25.68 -11.38 -3.61
N GLY A 319 24.49 -10.81 -3.59
CA GLY A 319 24.07 -9.73 -4.48
C GLY A 319 23.50 -10.18 -5.82
N ASP A 320 23.65 -11.44 -6.23
CA ASP A 320 23.07 -11.91 -7.49
C ASP A 320 21.55 -12.02 -7.42
N MET A 321 20.90 -11.81 -8.56
CA MET A 321 19.48 -12.03 -8.74
C MET A 321 19.19 -13.27 -9.58
N GLY A 322 18.13 -13.98 -9.23
CA GLY A 322 17.68 -15.16 -9.96
C GLY A 322 16.18 -15.34 -9.92
N GLN A 323 15.68 -16.09 -10.89
CA GLN A 323 14.28 -16.48 -10.96
C GLN A 323 14.11 -17.90 -10.41
N ALA A 324 13.38 -18.02 -9.31
CA ALA A 324 12.98 -19.29 -8.72
C ALA A 324 11.70 -19.80 -9.37
N VAL A 325 11.70 -21.07 -9.80
CA VAL A 325 10.59 -21.77 -10.42
C VAL A 325 10.35 -23.08 -9.65
N LYS A 326 9.11 -23.55 -9.60
CA LYS A 326 8.74 -24.77 -8.83
C LYS A 326 9.14 -24.67 -7.36
N SER A 327 8.95 -23.48 -6.78
CA SER A 327 9.26 -23.14 -5.39
C SER A 327 8.03 -22.44 -4.80
N ASP A 328 6.91 -23.18 -4.71
CA ASP A 328 5.60 -22.63 -4.33
C ASP A 328 5.55 -22.10 -2.90
N HIS A 329 6.51 -22.49 -2.05
CA HIS A 329 6.68 -21.97 -0.70
C HIS A 329 7.24 -20.52 -0.66
N LEU A 330 7.81 -20.03 -1.77
CA LEU A 330 8.27 -18.64 -1.86
C LEU A 330 7.11 -17.73 -2.26
N ASN A 331 6.90 -16.66 -1.50
CA ASN A 331 5.89 -15.62 -1.75
C ASN A 331 6.55 -14.25 -1.76
N LEU A 332 5.88 -13.28 -2.36
CA LEU A 332 6.34 -11.89 -2.35
C LEU A 332 6.07 -11.26 -0.97
N GLY A 333 6.96 -10.34 -0.55
CA GLY A 333 6.84 -9.67 0.75
C GLY A 333 7.50 -10.39 1.91
N PHE A 334 8.38 -11.36 1.62
CA PHE A 334 9.14 -12.10 2.62
C PHE A 334 10.65 -12.06 2.36
N ALA A 335 11.38 -12.01 3.45
CA ALA A 335 12.78 -12.40 3.51
C ALA A 335 12.87 -13.89 3.89
N TYR A 336 13.88 -14.57 3.44
CA TYR A 336 14.03 -16.01 3.62
C TYR A 336 15.34 -16.33 4.31
N GLY A 337 15.26 -16.96 5.48
CA GLY A 337 16.35 -17.72 6.06
C GLY A 337 16.37 -19.16 5.53
N ARG A 338 17.27 -19.99 6.03
CA ARG A 338 17.34 -21.44 5.66
C ARG A 338 16.14 -22.20 6.21
N ASP A 339 15.71 -21.88 7.42
CA ASP A 339 14.70 -22.63 8.20
C ASP A 339 13.26 -22.14 7.99
N GLY A 340 13.08 -20.92 7.48
CA GLY A 340 11.74 -20.37 7.28
C GLY A 340 11.72 -18.96 6.67
N PRO A 341 10.53 -18.51 6.28
CA PRO A 341 10.30 -17.12 5.88
C PRO A 341 10.19 -16.22 7.11
N ALA A 342 10.63 -14.97 6.97
CA ALA A 342 10.34 -13.87 7.88
C ALA A 342 9.63 -12.75 7.11
N PRO A 343 8.65 -12.04 7.71
CA PRO A 343 8.06 -10.88 7.05
C PRO A 343 9.13 -9.83 6.80
N LEU A 344 9.01 -9.10 5.70
CA LEU A 344 9.83 -7.90 5.49
C LEU A 344 9.51 -6.86 6.58
N PRO A 345 10.43 -5.94 6.90
CA PRO A 345 10.18 -4.85 7.83
C PRO A 345 8.93 -4.04 7.49
N ASP A 346 8.35 -3.35 8.47
CA ASP A 346 7.09 -2.59 8.30
C ASP A 346 7.17 -1.57 7.17
N TRP A 347 8.31 -0.92 7.00
CA TRP A 347 8.54 0.00 5.90
C TRP A 347 8.43 -0.65 4.51
N ALA A 348 8.65 -1.95 4.38
CA ALA A 348 8.54 -2.70 3.14
C ALA A 348 7.13 -3.29 2.91
N GLN A 349 6.27 -3.27 3.93
CA GLN A 349 4.90 -3.75 3.80
C GLN A 349 4.04 -2.78 2.98
N PRO A 350 3.01 -3.28 2.29
CA PRO A 350 2.01 -2.42 1.66
C PRO A 350 1.22 -1.64 2.71
N ARG A 351 0.75 -0.45 2.35
CA ARG A 351 -0.19 0.31 3.17
C ARG A 351 -1.50 -0.48 3.37
N PRO A 352 -2.27 -0.21 4.45
CA PRO A 352 -3.58 -0.83 4.63
C PRO A 352 -4.45 -0.66 3.38
N SER A 353 -5.07 -1.74 2.94
CA SER A 353 -5.97 -1.75 1.79
C SER A 353 -7.35 -1.28 2.23
N THR A 354 -7.79 -0.11 1.79
CA THR A 354 -9.07 0.50 2.16
C THR A 354 -10.11 0.50 1.04
N PHE A 355 -9.72 0.14 -0.17
CA PHE A 355 -10.60 0.01 -1.32
C PHE A 355 -11.09 -1.44 -1.42
N CYS A 356 -12.33 -1.68 -0.94
CA CYS A 356 -12.90 -3.03 -0.87
C CYS A 356 -13.97 -3.24 -1.94
N ARG A 357 -14.00 -4.44 -2.56
CA ARG A 357 -15.01 -4.85 -3.55
C ARG A 357 -15.42 -6.29 -3.36
N VAL A 358 -16.73 -6.53 -3.45
CA VAL A 358 -17.28 -7.87 -3.61
C VAL A 358 -17.21 -8.24 -5.09
N ILE A 359 -16.64 -9.40 -5.38
CA ILE A 359 -16.43 -9.90 -6.74
C ILE A 359 -17.24 -11.17 -6.96
N THR A 360 -18.00 -11.17 -8.04
CA THR A 360 -18.79 -12.32 -8.46
C THR A 360 -18.42 -12.74 -9.87
N PRO A 361 -18.34 -14.04 -10.18
CA PRO A 361 -18.11 -14.48 -11.55
C PRO A 361 -19.37 -14.24 -12.41
N ALA A 362 -19.18 -13.90 -13.68
CA ALA A 362 -20.31 -13.75 -14.61
C ALA A 362 -21.11 -15.04 -14.80
N HIS A 363 -20.50 -16.21 -14.54
CA HIS A 363 -21.11 -17.52 -14.63
C HIS A 363 -20.86 -18.32 -13.34
N GLU A 364 -21.91 -18.85 -12.72
CA GLU A 364 -21.82 -19.67 -11.48
C GLU A 364 -20.83 -20.85 -11.57
N ARG A 365 -20.68 -21.45 -12.74
CA ARG A 365 -19.70 -22.53 -12.97
C ARG A 365 -18.25 -22.14 -12.73
N ASP A 366 -17.95 -20.85 -12.72
CA ASP A 366 -16.59 -20.32 -12.56
C ASP A 366 -16.25 -19.97 -11.11
N ASP A 367 -17.18 -20.17 -10.16
CA ASP A 367 -17.01 -19.75 -8.76
C ASP A 367 -15.78 -20.42 -8.08
N ALA A 368 -15.66 -21.74 -8.19
CA ALA A 368 -14.50 -22.47 -7.66
C ALA A 368 -13.18 -22.08 -8.39
N ARG A 369 -13.26 -21.77 -9.69
CA ARG A 369 -12.11 -21.31 -10.47
C ARG A 369 -11.68 -19.90 -10.09
N LEU A 370 -12.64 -19.02 -9.78
CA LEU A 370 -12.39 -17.68 -9.32
C LEU A 370 -11.65 -17.69 -7.98
N SER A 371 -12.14 -18.48 -7.01
CA SER A 371 -11.48 -18.61 -5.71
C SER A 371 -10.01 -19.06 -5.85
N ALA A 372 -9.77 -20.11 -6.63
CA ALA A 372 -8.41 -20.60 -6.88
C ALA A 372 -7.53 -19.59 -7.64
N ALA A 373 -8.10 -18.81 -8.56
CA ALA A 373 -7.36 -17.77 -9.29
C ALA A 373 -6.99 -16.60 -8.37
N LEU A 374 -7.91 -16.16 -7.51
CA LEU A 374 -7.67 -15.09 -6.54
C LEU A 374 -6.61 -15.47 -5.50
N GLU A 375 -6.62 -16.71 -4.99
CA GLU A 375 -5.56 -17.23 -4.11
C GLU A 375 -4.19 -17.14 -4.80
N ARG A 376 -4.08 -17.55 -6.05
CA ARG A 376 -2.84 -17.46 -6.83
C ARG A 376 -2.38 -16.02 -7.07
N LEU A 377 -3.33 -15.11 -7.33
CA LEU A 377 -3.00 -13.69 -7.47
C LEU A 377 -2.51 -13.07 -6.16
N ALA A 378 -3.08 -13.46 -5.02
CA ALA A 378 -2.62 -13.01 -3.70
C ALA A 378 -1.19 -13.49 -3.35
N GLU A 379 -0.74 -14.61 -3.94
CA GLU A 379 0.64 -15.07 -3.76
C GLU A 379 1.70 -14.20 -4.46
N ILE A 380 1.30 -13.49 -5.51
CA ILE A 380 2.20 -12.64 -6.32
C ILE A 380 1.98 -11.15 -6.11
N ASP A 381 0.93 -10.76 -5.42
CA ASP A 381 0.61 -9.36 -5.14
C ASP A 381 0.51 -9.12 -3.62
N PRO A 382 1.49 -8.45 -3.01
CA PRO A 382 1.55 -8.28 -1.55
C PRO A 382 0.45 -7.36 -1.02
N ALA A 383 -0.19 -6.57 -1.90
CA ALA A 383 -1.25 -5.63 -1.54
C ALA A 383 -2.67 -6.18 -1.75
N LEU A 384 -2.81 -7.35 -2.37
CA LEU A 384 -4.09 -8.02 -2.55
C LEU A 384 -4.44 -8.85 -1.32
N ARG A 385 -5.56 -8.51 -0.67
CA ARG A 385 -6.16 -9.33 0.39
C ARG A 385 -7.44 -9.93 -0.14
N VAL A 386 -7.57 -11.25 -0.02
CA VAL A 386 -8.75 -12.00 -0.42
C VAL A 386 -9.39 -12.60 0.82
N SER A 387 -10.67 -12.35 1.01
CA SER A 387 -11.50 -12.94 2.07
C SER A 387 -12.87 -13.26 1.51
N GLN A 388 -13.79 -13.70 2.35
CA GLN A 388 -15.17 -13.96 1.98
C GLN A 388 -16.08 -12.94 2.66
N ASP A 389 -16.99 -12.36 1.90
CA ASP A 389 -18.04 -11.50 2.45
C ASP A 389 -19.03 -12.37 3.24
N GLU A 390 -19.20 -12.06 4.53
CA GLU A 390 -20.03 -12.85 5.45
C GLU A 390 -21.52 -12.86 5.05
N ALA A 391 -21.99 -11.80 4.39
CA ALA A 391 -23.41 -11.66 4.04
C ALA A 391 -23.76 -12.42 2.76
N SER A 392 -22.93 -12.32 1.73
CA SER A 392 -23.19 -12.90 0.41
C SER A 392 -22.45 -14.23 0.18
N GLY A 393 -21.38 -14.50 0.93
CA GLY A 393 -20.49 -15.65 0.72
C GLY A 393 -19.57 -15.50 -0.50
N HIS A 394 -19.63 -14.38 -1.22
CA HIS A 394 -18.77 -14.09 -2.37
C HIS A 394 -17.37 -13.62 -1.98
N ALA A 395 -16.45 -13.63 -2.93
CA ALA A 395 -15.10 -13.13 -2.71
C ALA A 395 -15.08 -11.63 -2.43
N LEU A 396 -14.44 -11.25 -1.32
CA LEU A 396 -14.19 -9.87 -0.91
C LEU A 396 -12.72 -9.57 -1.14
N LEU A 397 -12.44 -8.59 -2.00
CA LEU A 397 -11.10 -8.09 -2.27
C LEU A 397 -10.87 -6.78 -1.53
N ALA A 398 -9.75 -6.69 -0.80
CA ALA A 398 -9.23 -5.43 -0.29
C ALA A 398 -7.97 -5.05 -1.08
N LEU A 399 -7.97 -3.84 -1.64
CA LEU A 399 -7.10 -3.36 -2.71
C LEU A 399 -6.54 -1.96 -2.37
N GLN A 400 -5.53 -1.52 -3.09
CA GLN A 400 -4.94 -0.19 -2.92
C GLN A 400 -5.73 0.94 -3.61
N GLY A 401 -6.55 0.59 -4.61
CA GLY A 401 -7.36 1.56 -5.34
C GLY A 401 -7.96 1.02 -6.64
N PRO A 402 -8.64 1.88 -7.43
CA PRO A 402 -9.32 1.47 -8.65
C PRO A 402 -8.40 0.93 -9.76
N LEU A 403 -7.17 1.44 -9.86
CA LEU A 403 -6.19 0.92 -10.84
C LEU A 403 -5.72 -0.48 -10.46
N HIS A 404 -5.56 -0.74 -9.17
CA HIS A 404 -5.24 -2.07 -8.67
C HIS A 404 -6.36 -3.07 -9.01
N LEU A 405 -7.62 -2.71 -8.76
CA LEU A 405 -8.78 -3.54 -9.14
C LEU A 405 -8.79 -3.84 -10.64
N ARG A 406 -8.63 -2.81 -11.48
CA ARG A 406 -8.58 -2.99 -12.94
C ARG A 406 -7.51 -3.99 -13.36
N ARG A 407 -6.32 -3.93 -12.77
CA ARG A 407 -5.25 -4.88 -13.02
C ARG A 407 -5.67 -6.31 -12.67
N ILE A 408 -6.23 -6.52 -11.48
CA ILE A 408 -6.69 -7.84 -11.03
C ILE A 408 -7.77 -8.40 -11.95
N THR A 409 -8.79 -7.60 -12.29
CA THR A 409 -9.87 -8.04 -13.18
C THR A 409 -9.38 -8.32 -14.60
N GLN A 410 -8.45 -7.53 -15.12
CA GLN A 410 -7.81 -7.80 -16.41
C GLN A 410 -7.01 -9.09 -16.40
N THR A 411 -6.26 -9.36 -15.33
CA THR A 411 -5.48 -10.60 -15.20
C THR A 411 -6.40 -11.81 -15.08
N LEU A 412 -7.51 -11.71 -14.31
CA LEU A 412 -8.53 -12.77 -14.25
C LEU A 412 -9.08 -13.12 -15.63
N MET A 413 -9.35 -12.10 -16.45
CA MET A 413 -9.85 -12.32 -17.81
C MET A 413 -8.78 -12.87 -18.75
N GLN A 414 -7.57 -12.30 -18.74
CA GLN A 414 -6.51 -12.61 -19.73
C GLN A 414 -5.82 -13.96 -19.45
N GLU A 415 -5.51 -14.25 -18.18
CA GLU A 415 -4.73 -15.43 -17.79
C GLU A 415 -5.62 -16.61 -17.37
N PHE A 416 -6.78 -16.34 -16.76
CA PHE A 416 -7.67 -17.38 -16.25
C PHE A 416 -8.95 -17.55 -17.08
N GLY A 417 -9.28 -16.59 -17.97
CA GLY A 417 -10.50 -16.60 -18.78
C GLY A 417 -11.77 -16.46 -17.93
N ILE A 418 -11.70 -15.73 -16.81
CA ILE A 418 -12.80 -15.53 -15.88
C ILE A 418 -13.27 -14.07 -15.99
N GLU A 419 -14.51 -13.90 -16.43
CA GLU A 419 -15.19 -12.61 -16.41
C GLU A 419 -15.86 -12.40 -15.05
N VAL A 420 -15.69 -11.22 -14.46
CA VAL A 420 -16.21 -10.90 -13.13
C VAL A 420 -17.01 -9.60 -13.14
N ALA A 421 -18.03 -9.54 -12.27
CA ALA A 421 -18.70 -8.30 -11.89
C ALA A 421 -18.20 -7.84 -10.52
N GLU A 422 -18.14 -6.53 -10.31
CA GLU A 422 -17.72 -5.92 -9.06
C GLU A 422 -18.86 -5.12 -8.43
N GLN A 423 -18.90 -5.13 -7.10
CA GLN A 423 -19.86 -4.34 -6.33
C GLN A 423 -19.19 -3.73 -5.10
N PRO A 424 -19.59 -2.52 -4.68
CA PRO A 424 -19.19 -1.97 -3.39
C PRO A 424 -19.61 -2.92 -2.25
N VAL A 425 -18.86 -2.90 -1.16
CA VAL A 425 -19.23 -3.64 0.05
C VAL A 425 -20.45 -2.97 0.68
N PRO A 426 -21.56 -3.69 0.87
CA PRO A 426 -22.72 -3.10 1.52
C PRO A 426 -22.38 -2.74 2.97
N PRO A 427 -22.86 -1.59 3.49
CA PRO A 427 -22.60 -1.24 4.89
C PRO A 427 -23.27 -2.24 5.83
N ALA A 428 -22.56 -2.61 6.90
CA ALA A 428 -23.05 -3.55 7.93
C ALA A 428 -24.12 -2.87 8.79
N LEU A 429 -25.33 -2.68 8.25
CA LEU A 429 -26.44 -2.05 8.93
C LEU A 429 -26.91 -2.87 10.14
N ARG A 430 -27.46 -2.18 11.14
CA ARG A 430 -28.10 -2.75 12.32
C ARG A 430 -29.47 -2.16 12.52
N GLU A 431 -30.28 -2.78 13.36
CA GLU A 431 -31.57 -2.27 13.80
C GLU A 431 -31.57 -2.09 15.32
N THR A 432 -32.39 -1.17 15.80
CA THR A 432 -32.72 -1.02 17.22
C THR A 432 -34.11 -0.43 17.36
N ILE A 433 -34.58 -0.19 18.57
CA ILE A 433 -35.92 0.31 18.86
C ILE A 433 -35.88 1.63 19.61
N ARG A 434 -36.96 2.44 19.47
CA ARG A 434 -37.10 3.73 20.17
C ARG A 434 -37.87 3.64 21.47
N LYS A 435 -38.85 2.75 21.56
CA LYS A 435 -39.75 2.67 22.71
C LYS A 435 -39.89 1.24 23.25
N PRO A 436 -40.08 1.08 24.56
CA PRO A 436 -40.34 -0.24 25.13
C PRO A 436 -41.77 -0.70 24.71
N VAL A 437 -41.92 -2.01 24.53
CA VAL A 437 -43.16 -2.67 24.18
C VAL A 437 -43.29 -3.96 24.97
N GLN A 438 -44.49 -4.23 25.49
CA GLN A 438 -44.81 -5.48 26.15
C GLN A 438 -45.78 -6.29 25.29
N ILE A 439 -45.45 -7.54 25.01
CA ILE A 439 -46.26 -8.45 24.19
C ILE A 439 -46.61 -9.70 25.01
N HIS A 440 -47.84 -10.14 24.82
CA HIS A 440 -48.33 -11.43 25.30
C HIS A 440 -48.56 -12.33 24.08
N HIS A 441 -47.71 -13.32 23.88
CA HIS A 441 -47.80 -14.27 22.77
C HIS A 441 -48.10 -15.67 23.27
N ARG A 442 -49.12 -16.33 22.61
CA ARG A 442 -49.49 -17.70 22.88
C ARG A 442 -49.23 -18.58 21.64
N HIS A 443 -48.28 -19.44 21.74
CA HIS A 443 -48.06 -20.51 20.74
C HIS A 443 -48.91 -21.73 21.07
N ARG A 444 -49.85 -22.07 20.20
CA ARG A 444 -50.71 -23.24 20.31
C ARG A 444 -50.84 -23.89 18.94
N LYS A 445 -50.40 -25.15 18.81
CA LYS A 445 -50.55 -25.95 17.59
C LYS A 445 -51.05 -27.36 17.97
N GLN A 446 -52.16 -27.75 17.38
CA GLN A 446 -52.78 -29.07 17.55
C GLN A 446 -53.05 -29.62 16.17
N SER A 447 -52.09 -30.27 15.51
CA SER A 447 -52.29 -30.93 14.22
C SER A 447 -51.40 -32.14 14.12
N GLY A 448 -52.03 -33.37 14.14
CA GLY A 448 -51.41 -34.60 13.68
C GLY A 448 -50.19 -35.15 14.44
N GLY A 449 -50.08 -34.90 15.78
CA GLY A 449 -48.96 -35.35 16.61
C GLY A 449 -49.04 -34.81 18.03
N ALA A 450 -47.90 -34.84 18.75
CA ALA A 450 -47.81 -34.21 20.09
C ALA A 450 -48.15 -32.70 19.98
N GLY A 451 -49.07 -32.21 20.83
CA GLY A 451 -49.47 -30.82 20.89
C GLY A 451 -48.27 -29.90 21.22
N GLN A 452 -48.32 -28.66 20.80
CA GLN A 452 -47.36 -27.62 21.13
C GLN A 452 -48.05 -26.51 21.88
N PHE A 453 -47.60 -26.21 23.07
CA PHE A 453 -48.15 -25.14 23.89
C PHE A 453 -47.05 -24.36 24.62
N ALA A 454 -47.02 -23.06 24.42
CA ALA A 454 -46.22 -22.14 25.23
C ALA A 454 -46.88 -20.77 25.23
N ASP A 455 -46.94 -20.15 26.43
CA ASP A 455 -47.50 -18.82 26.61
C ASP A 455 -46.43 -17.97 27.31
N VAL A 456 -46.07 -16.83 26.71
CA VAL A 456 -45.01 -15.94 27.17
C VAL A 456 -45.47 -14.48 27.15
N VAL A 457 -45.13 -13.76 28.22
CA VAL A 457 -45.26 -12.29 28.29
C VAL A 457 -43.83 -11.73 28.36
N ILE A 458 -43.45 -11.02 27.33
CA ILE A 458 -42.15 -10.37 27.24
C ILE A 458 -42.28 -8.85 27.21
N GLU A 459 -41.25 -8.19 27.72
CA GLU A 459 -40.99 -6.77 27.45
C GLU A 459 -39.72 -6.65 26.64
N LEU A 460 -39.81 -5.92 25.51
CA LEU A 460 -38.69 -5.51 24.69
C LEU A 460 -38.42 -4.03 24.97
N ALA A 461 -37.25 -3.69 25.47
CA ALA A 461 -36.88 -2.32 25.85
C ALA A 461 -35.54 -1.90 25.22
N PRO A 462 -35.38 -0.61 24.82
CA PRO A 462 -34.12 -0.10 24.29
C PRO A 462 -33.06 -0.01 25.40
N LEU A 463 -31.80 -0.22 25.02
CA LEU A 463 -30.62 -0.01 25.84
C LEU A 463 -29.75 1.13 25.26
N PRO A 464 -28.79 1.65 26.05
CA PRO A 464 -27.79 2.57 25.54
C PRO A 464 -27.00 1.95 24.36
N ARG A 465 -26.50 2.79 23.44
CA ARG A 465 -25.72 2.35 22.29
C ARG A 465 -24.48 1.56 22.74
N GLY A 466 -24.20 0.47 22.01
CA GLY A 466 -23.09 -0.43 22.31
C GLY A 466 -23.37 -1.45 23.43
N SER A 467 -24.58 -1.50 23.98
CA SER A 467 -24.95 -2.47 25.02
C SER A 467 -25.22 -3.89 24.49
N GLY A 468 -25.46 -4.02 23.18
CA GLY A 468 -25.74 -5.29 22.53
C GLY A 468 -27.11 -5.88 22.92
N PHE A 469 -27.17 -7.17 23.24
CA PHE A 469 -28.39 -7.87 23.64
C PHE A 469 -28.30 -8.36 25.08
N VAL A 470 -29.31 -8.05 25.89
CA VAL A 470 -29.48 -8.51 27.27
C VAL A 470 -30.79 -9.28 27.40
N PHE A 471 -30.74 -10.44 28.04
CA PHE A 471 -31.94 -11.21 28.42
C PHE A 471 -32.08 -11.25 29.95
N GLU A 472 -33.28 -10.92 30.41
CA GLU A 472 -33.62 -10.97 31.85
C GLU A 472 -34.92 -11.77 32.05
N GLU A 473 -35.12 -12.32 33.25
CA GLU A 473 -36.37 -12.94 33.68
C GLU A 473 -36.85 -12.40 35.02
N THR A 474 -38.13 -12.20 35.14
CA THR A 474 -38.81 -11.76 36.39
C THR A 474 -40.03 -12.62 36.68
N VAL A 475 -40.08 -13.84 36.15
CA VAL A 475 -41.19 -14.78 36.29
C VAL A 475 -41.41 -15.17 37.76
N LYS A 476 -42.64 -15.06 38.23
CA LYS A 476 -43.02 -15.41 39.60
C LYS A 476 -43.83 -16.72 39.62
N GLY A 477 -43.71 -17.45 40.75
CA GLY A 477 -44.53 -18.62 41.02
C GLY A 477 -44.33 -19.83 40.11
N GLY A 478 -43.26 -19.86 39.29
CA GLY A 478 -43.00 -20.98 38.37
C GLY A 478 -43.94 -21.04 37.16
N ALA A 479 -44.53 -19.92 36.79
CA ALA A 479 -45.46 -19.82 35.64
C ALA A 479 -44.81 -20.33 34.35
N VAL A 480 -43.53 -20.00 34.11
CA VAL A 480 -42.66 -20.66 33.15
C VAL A 480 -41.63 -21.47 33.90
N PRO A 481 -41.56 -22.81 33.72
CA PRO A 481 -40.56 -23.65 34.33
C PRO A 481 -39.13 -23.21 33.95
N LYS A 482 -38.20 -23.26 34.92
CA LYS A 482 -36.82 -22.78 34.74
C LYS A 482 -36.07 -23.41 33.55
N ASN A 483 -36.36 -24.67 33.24
CA ASN A 483 -35.77 -25.38 32.10
C ASN A 483 -36.18 -24.81 30.74
N TYR A 484 -37.33 -24.09 30.62
CA TYR A 484 -37.79 -23.48 29.37
C TYR A 484 -37.33 -22.02 29.16
N ILE A 485 -36.83 -21.35 30.24
CA ILE A 485 -36.33 -19.97 30.15
C ILE A 485 -35.20 -19.83 29.11
N PRO A 486 -34.18 -20.73 29.05
CA PRO A 486 -33.15 -20.68 28.01
C PRO A 486 -33.71 -20.85 26.58
N SER A 487 -34.82 -21.61 26.45
CA SER A 487 -35.47 -21.79 25.14
C SER A 487 -36.16 -20.52 24.67
N VAL A 488 -36.76 -19.72 25.58
CA VAL A 488 -37.31 -18.39 25.25
C VAL A 488 -36.18 -17.44 24.82
N GLU A 489 -35.05 -17.42 25.59
CA GLU A 489 -33.88 -16.62 25.21
C GLU A 489 -33.33 -17.01 23.83
N ALA A 490 -33.18 -18.30 23.53
CA ALA A 490 -32.73 -18.79 22.22
C ALA A 490 -33.68 -18.31 21.10
N GLY A 491 -35.00 -18.37 21.33
CA GLY A 491 -35.99 -17.86 20.38
C GLY A 491 -35.90 -16.34 20.18
N ALA A 492 -35.66 -15.59 21.25
CA ALA A 492 -35.44 -14.14 21.19
C ALA A 492 -34.19 -13.81 20.36
N ARG A 493 -33.06 -14.50 20.60
CA ARG A 493 -31.83 -14.33 19.82
C ARG A 493 -32.03 -14.60 18.34
N GLU A 494 -32.79 -15.63 17.98
CA GLU A 494 -33.13 -15.92 16.60
C GLU A 494 -33.97 -14.83 15.92
N ALA A 495 -34.91 -14.25 16.64
CA ALA A 495 -35.72 -13.15 16.10
C ALA A 495 -34.88 -11.88 15.90
N LEU A 496 -33.97 -11.60 16.83
CA LEU A 496 -33.10 -10.43 16.79
C LEU A 496 -31.96 -10.56 15.78
N ALA A 497 -31.58 -11.78 15.38
CA ALA A 497 -30.58 -11.99 14.34
C ALA A 497 -31.02 -11.44 12.98
N GLN A 498 -32.32 -11.34 12.74
CA GLN A 498 -32.91 -10.84 11.51
C GLN A 498 -34.15 -10.01 11.83
N GLY A 499 -33.95 -8.70 12.02
CA GLY A 499 -35.01 -7.74 12.37
C GLY A 499 -36.04 -7.53 11.25
N LEU A 500 -36.84 -6.48 11.36
CA LEU A 500 -37.93 -6.20 10.41
C LEU A 500 -37.45 -5.80 9.01
N ASN A 501 -36.28 -5.15 8.93
CA ASN A 501 -35.69 -4.76 7.65
C ASN A 501 -34.57 -5.73 7.22
N GLY A 502 -34.43 -6.87 7.90
CA GLY A 502 -33.46 -7.91 7.56
C GLY A 502 -32.09 -7.76 8.21
N HIS A 503 -31.88 -6.73 9.06
CA HIS A 503 -30.61 -6.49 9.74
C HIS A 503 -30.64 -6.97 11.20
N PRO A 504 -29.50 -7.35 11.79
CA PRO A 504 -29.44 -7.72 13.20
C PRO A 504 -29.88 -6.59 14.12
N VAL A 505 -30.72 -6.92 15.11
CA VAL A 505 -31.21 -5.98 16.12
C VAL A 505 -30.24 -5.95 17.31
N VAL A 506 -29.81 -4.75 17.69
CA VAL A 506 -28.84 -4.52 18.78
C VAL A 506 -29.37 -3.49 19.77
N ASP A 507 -28.71 -3.40 20.94
CA ASP A 507 -29.02 -2.42 21.99
C ASP A 507 -30.44 -2.55 22.50
N VAL A 508 -30.83 -3.82 22.78
CA VAL A 508 -32.15 -4.16 23.28
C VAL A 508 -32.07 -5.13 24.45
N ARG A 509 -33.02 -4.98 25.37
CA ARG A 509 -33.26 -5.93 26.45
C ARG A 509 -34.60 -6.63 26.25
N VAL A 510 -34.58 -7.95 26.33
CA VAL A 510 -35.80 -8.78 26.39
C VAL A 510 -35.96 -9.27 27.81
N THR A 511 -37.05 -8.91 28.45
CA THR A 511 -37.39 -9.38 29.81
C THR A 511 -38.58 -10.31 29.75
N LEU A 512 -38.42 -11.57 30.13
CA LEU A 512 -39.51 -12.53 30.30
C LEU A 512 -40.22 -12.21 31.62
N LYS A 513 -41.44 -11.67 31.54
CA LYS A 513 -42.23 -11.19 32.71
C LYS A 513 -43.12 -12.28 33.30
N ASP A 514 -43.82 -13.04 32.44
CA ASP A 514 -44.79 -14.04 32.84
C ASP A 514 -45.02 -15.06 31.71
N GLY A 515 -45.85 -16.09 31.97
CA GLY A 515 -46.23 -17.07 30.96
C GLY A 515 -47.09 -18.19 31.51
N LYS A 516 -47.34 -19.21 30.68
CA LYS A 516 -48.02 -20.44 31.08
C LYS A 516 -47.44 -21.64 30.35
N HIS A 517 -47.42 -22.74 31.03
CA HIS A 517 -47.04 -24.03 30.46
C HIS A 517 -48.20 -25.04 30.57
N HIS A 518 -48.14 -26.07 29.73
CA HIS A 518 -49.05 -27.22 29.78
C HIS A 518 -48.24 -28.47 30.09
N SER A 519 -48.70 -29.29 31.03
CA SER A 519 -47.95 -30.42 31.54
C SER A 519 -47.56 -31.47 30.49
N VAL A 520 -48.28 -31.55 29.37
CA VAL A 520 -48.08 -32.56 28.29
C VAL A 520 -47.57 -31.89 26.99
N ASP A 521 -48.10 -30.74 26.61
CA ASP A 521 -47.89 -30.13 25.29
C ASP A 521 -46.78 -29.08 25.30
N SER A 522 -46.17 -28.76 26.44
CA SER A 522 -45.04 -27.83 26.49
C SER A 522 -43.73 -28.54 26.24
N SER A 523 -42.85 -27.86 25.46
CA SER A 523 -41.52 -28.35 25.12
C SER A 523 -40.57 -27.17 24.87
N ASP A 524 -39.26 -27.44 24.88
CA ASP A 524 -38.22 -26.43 24.51
C ASP A 524 -38.53 -25.80 23.17
N TYR A 525 -38.92 -26.62 22.17
CA TYR A 525 -39.29 -26.10 20.86
C TYR A 525 -40.49 -25.17 20.88
N ALA A 526 -41.53 -25.48 21.69
CA ALA A 526 -42.71 -24.62 21.80
C ALA A 526 -42.36 -23.24 22.44
N PHE A 527 -41.55 -23.24 23.51
CA PHE A 527 -41.10 -22.01 24.16
C PHE A 527 -40.11 -21.20 23.30
N ARG A 528 -39.20 -21.85 22.57
CA ARG A 528 -38.33 -21.20 21.61
C ARG A 528 -39.14 -20.50 20.48
N THR A 529 -40.15 -21.20 19.96
CA THR A 529 -41.04 -20.66 18.94
C THR A 529 -41.88 -19.49 19.49
N ALA A 530 -42.40 -19.61 20.72
CA ALA A 530 -43.15 -18.55 21.38
C ALA A 530 -42.29 -17.31 21.64
N GLY A 531 -41.07 -17.47 22.14
CA GLY A 531 -40.10 -16.39 22.35
C GLY A 531 -39.75 -15.67 21.05
N LYS A 532 -39.47 -16.44 19.99
CA LYS A 532 -39.19 -15.90 18.65
C LYS A 532 -40.35 -15.04 18.11
N ASN A 533 -41.57 -15.56 18.19
CA ASN A 533 -42.72 -14.86 17.66
C ASN A 533 -43.11 -13.63 18.52
N ALA A 534 -43.01 -13.74 19.85
CA ALA A 534 -43.25 -12.63 20.74
C ALA A 534 -42.28 -11.45 20.47
N VAL A 535 -41.01 -11.71 20.25
CA VAL A 535 -40.03 -10.67 19.90
C VAL A 535 -40.33 -10.08 18.52
N ARG A 536 -40.73 -10.86 17.52
CA ARG A 536 -41.14 -10.36 16.21
C ARG A 536 -42.35 -9.43 16.29
N GLU A 537 -43.34 -9.80 17.08
CA GLU A 537 -44.52 -8.94 17.33
C GLU A 537 -44.09 -7.67 18.07
N ALA A 538 -43.23 -7.77 19.07
CA ALA A 538 -42.70 -6.62 19.78
C ALA A 538 -41.96 -5.65 18.86
N LEU A 539 -41.10 -6.17 17.98
CA LEU A 539 -40.40 -5.33 16.99
C LEU A 539 -41.37 -4.56 16.06
N ALA A 540 -42.46 -5.19 15.63
CA ALA A 540 -43.45 -4.53 14.80
C ALA A 540 -44.09 -3.31 15.46
N GLU A 541 -44.21 -3.28 16.80
CA GLU A 541 -44.78 -2.19 17.58
C GLU A 541 -43.75 -1.21 18.17
N ALA A 542 -42.46 -1.60 18.26
CA ALA A 542 -41.43 -0.90 19.02
C ALA A 542 -40.82 0.33 18.31
N ALA A 543 -41.30 0.69 17.11
CA ALA A 543 -40.71 1.75 16.29
C ALA A 543 -39.24 1.50 15.99
N VAL A 544 -38.96 0.49 15.19
CA VAL A 544 -37.61 0.09 14.76
C VAL A 544 -36.96 1.22 13.96
N ILE A 545 -35.69 1.47 14.26
CA ILE A 545 -34.82 2.41 13.55
C ILE A 545 -33.61 1.68 12.98
N LEU A 546 -33.15 2.14 11.84
CA LEU A 546 -31.95 1.65 11.19
C LEU A 546 -30.71 2.36 11.72
N LEU A 547 -29.65 1.62 11.94
CA LEU A 547 -28.34 2.12 12.35
C LEU A 547 -27.32 1.86 11.27
N GLN A 548 -26.49 2.87 10.97
CA GLN A 548 -25.36 2.78 10.07
C GLN A 548 -24.05 2.83 10.85
N PRO A 549 -23.02 2.07 10.43
CA PRO A 549 -21.71 2.17 11.03
C PRO A 549 -21.03 3.48 10.64
N ILE A 550 -20.45 4.15 11.63
CA ILE A 550 -19.61 5.32 11.48
C ILE A 550 -18.16 4.88 11.66
N MET A 551 -17.33 5.27 10.72
CA MET A 551 -15.92 4.95 10.69
C MET A 551 -15.10 6.17 11.11
N ARG A 552 -14.10 5.96 11.95
CA ARG A 552 -13.02 6.91 12.19
C ARG A 552 -12.05 6.78 11.03
N VAL A 553 -11.82 7.86 10.33
CA VAL A 553 -10.98 7.90 9.13
C VAL A 553 -9.82 8.85 9.37
N GLN A 554 -8.61 8.37 9.14
CA GLN A 554 -7.39 9.17 9.12
C GLN A 554 -6.94 9.31 7.67
N ILE A 555 -6.92 10.52 7.16
CA ILE A 555 -6.54 10.84 5.79
C ILE A 555 -5.15 11.47 5.81
N HIS A 556 -4.19 10.81 5.17
CA HIS A 556 -2.81 11.27 5.05
C HIS A 556 -2.63 11.96 3.70
N VAL A 557 -2.25 13.22 3.72
CA VAL A 557 -2.08 14.01 2.49
C VAL A 557 -0.88 14.95 2.58
N PRO A 558 -0.23 15.27 1.46
CA PRO A 558 0.66 16.43 1.41
C PRO A 558 -0.07 17.68 1.88
N SER A 559 0.55 18.48 2.76
CA SER A 559 -0.08 19.61 3.47
C SER A 559 -0.74 20.64 2.55
N VAL A 560 -0.29 20.74 1.30
CA VAL A 560 -0.89 21.61 0.28
C VAL A 560 -2.35 21.24 -0.04
N PHE A 561 -2.78 20.01 0.24
CA PHE A 561 -4.15 19.55 -0.06
C PHE A 561 -5.09 19.57 1.14
N THR A 562 -4.61 19.79 2.36
CA THR A 562 -5.39 19.68 3.61
C THR A 562 -6.61 20.62 3.60
N GLY A 563 -6.44 21.86 3.14
CA GLY A 563 -7.55 22.80 3.05
C GLY A 563 -8.69 22.38 2.13
N GLY A 564 -8.41 21.56 1.11
CA GLY A 564 -9.42 21.01 0.19
C GLY A 564 -10.25 19.87 0.78
N LEU A 565 -9.81 19.24 1.89
CA LEU A 565 -10.50 18.11 2.50
C LEU A 565 -11.75 18.53 3.28
N VAL A 566 -11.75 19.73 3.85
CA VAL A 566 -12.88 20.25 4.65
C VAL A 566 -14.21 20.24 3.88
N PRO A 567 -14.33 20.89 2.71
CA PRO A 567 -15.58 20.84 1.93
C PRO A 567 -15.87 19.43 1.39
N MET A 568 -14.86 18.64 1.07
CA MET A 568 -15.00 17.27 0.58
C MET A 568 -15.68 16.38 1.64
N VAL A 569 -15.15 16.35 2.86
CA VAL A 569 -15.67 15.56 3.98
C VAL A 569 -17.06 16.02 4.40
N SER A 570 -17.29 17.35 4.46
CA SER A 570 -18.61 17.92 4.77
C SER A 570 -19.67 17.51 3.73
N GLY A 571 -19.29 17.45 2.44
CA GLY A 571 -20.18 16.97 1.37
C GLY A 571 -20.57 15.49 1.50
N MET A 572 -19.75 14.69 2.18
CA MET A 572 -19.99 13.27 2.49
C MET A 572 -20.71 13.07 3.84
N LYS A 573 -21.27 14.13 4.43
CA LYS A 573 -21.90 14.15 5.77
C LYS A 573 -20.93 13.72 6.88
N GLY A 574 -19.62 13.94 6.69
CA GLY A 574 -18.61 13.63 7.69
C GLY A 574 -18.51 14.70 8.77
N GLN A 575 -18.11 14.27 9.96
CA GLN A 575 -17.75 15.14 11.08
C GLN A 575 -16.24 15.27 11.14
N ILE A 576 -15.72 16.48 10.99
CA ILE A 576 -14.30 16.77 11.10
C ILE A 576 -13.91 16.76 12.57
N LEU A 577 -12.88 15.99 12.91
CA LEU A 577 -12.31 15.95 14.27
C LEU A 577 -11.13 16.92 14.40
N GLY A 578 -10.30 17.03 13.36
CA GLY A 578 -9.14 17.92 13.32
C GLY A 578 -8.17 17.54 12.22
N PHE A 579 -7.06 18.27 12.17
CA PHE A 579 -5.90 17.91 11.36
C PHE A 579 -4.65 18.46 12.02
N GLU A 580 -3.52 17.78 11.83
CA GLU A 580 -2.22 18.17 12.35
C GLU A 580 -1.12 17.68 11.41
N ALA A 581 0.08 18.28 11.55
CA ALA A 581 1.24 17.77 10.83
C ALA A 581 1.55 16.35 11.26
N GLU A 582 1.86 15.47 10.30
CA GLU A 582 2.19 14.08 10.59
C GLU A 582 3.58 13.97 11.23
N ASP A 583 3.65 13.40 12.42
CA ASP A 583 4.89 13.28 13.19
C ASP A 583 5.96 12.50 12.40
N GLY A 584 7.15 13.09 12.28
CA GLY A 584 8.29 12.47 11.61
C GLY A 584 8.21 12.43 10.09
N VAL A 585 7.20 13.05 9.46
CA VAL A 585 7.03 13.05 8.01
C VAL A 585 6.93 14.46 7.47
N ALA A 586 7.96 14.93 6.77
CA ALA A 586 8.01 16.29 6.26
C ALA A 586 6.91 16.58 5.23
N GLY A 587 6.20 17.69 5.41
CA GLY A 587 5.21 18.20 4.45
C GLY A 587 3.93 17.36 4.32
N TRP A 588 3.62 16.53 5.30
CA TRP A 588 2.40 15.74 5.35
C TRP A 588 1.54 16.12 6.55
N ASP A 589 0.23 16.06 6.37
CA ASP A 589 -0.77 16.22 7.41
C ASP A 589 -1.62 14.97 7.54
N VAL A 590 -2.07 14.70 8.76
CA VAL A 590 -3.12 13.73 9.09
C VAL A 590 -4.41 14.50 9.35
N PHE A 591 -5.44 14.22 8.58
CA PHE A 591 -6.77 14.79 8.72
C PHE A 591 -7.70 13.72 9.30
N GLU A 592 -8.23 13.96 10.49
CA GLU A 592 -9.14 13.03 11.18
C GLU A 592 -10.60 13.40 10.99
N THR A 593 -11.43 12.41 10.71
CA THR A 593 -12.87 12.59 10.51
C THR A 593 -13.66 11.34 10.86
N LEU A 594 -14.93 11.53 11.19
CA LEU A 594 -15.92 10.47 11.27
C LEU A 594 -16.77 10.48 9.99
N LEU A 595 -16.87 9.34 9.33
CA LEU A 595 -17.63 9.18 8.08
C LEU A 595 -18.54 7.96 8.16
N PRO A 596 -19.76 8.02 7.59
CA PRO A 596 -20.55 6.83 7.34
C PRO A 596 -19.78 5.82 6.49
N MET A 597 -19.83 4.54 6.82
CA MET A 597 -19.16 3.50 6.03
C MET A 597 -19.56 3.53 4.54
N ALA A 598 -20.81 3.86 4.24
CA ALA A 598 -21.31 4.02 2.88
C ALA A 598 -20.58 5.12 2.08
N ALA A 599 -19.94 6.09 2.74
CA ALA A 599 -19.19 7.16 2.09
C ALA A 599 -17.74 6.76 1.72
N GLN A 600 -17.23 5.60 2.17
CA GLN A 600 -15.84 5.18 1.93
C GLN A 600 -15.51 5.09 0.43
N ASP A 601 -16.43 4.59 -0.36
CA ASP A 601 -16.24 4.44 -1.80
C ASP A 601 -16.13 5.80 -2.50
N GLN A 602 -17.00 6.73 -2.12
CA GLN A 602 -16.95 8.11 -2.59
C GLN A 602 -15.65 8.79 -2.12
N LEU A 603 -15.22 8.55 -0.87
CA LEU A 603 -13.97 9.09 -0.34
C LEU A 603 -12.77 8.63 -1.17
N CYS A 604 -12.66 7.33 -1.47
CA CYS A 604 -11.55 6.78 -2.26
C CYS A 604 -11.41 7.49 -3.62
N ASN A 605 -12.53 7.62 -4.35
CA ASN A 605 -12.53 8.25 -5.67
C ASN A 605 -12.27 9.77 -5.61
N THR A 606 -12.88 10.45 -4.66
CA THR A 606 -12.78 11.92 -4.53
C THR A 606 -11.40 12.32 -4.00
N LEU A 607 -10.84 11.59 -3.04
CA LEU A 607 -9.50 11.83 -2.49
C LEU A 607 -8.43 11.72 -3.57
N ALA A 608 -8.48 10.67 -4.39
CA ALA A 608 -7.54 10.49 -5.50
C ALA A 608 -7.56 11.70 -6.46
N SER A 609 -8.74 12.23 -6.77
CA SER A 609 -8.87 13.44 -7.61
C SER A 609 -8.37 14.69 -6.89
N ALA A 610 -8.77 14.91 -5.63
CA ALA A 610 -8.44 16.11 -4.86
C ALA A 610 -6.95 16.22 -4.55
N THR A 611 -6.24 15.10 -4.40
CA THR A 611 -4.82 15.04 -4.03
C THR A 611 -3.91 14.64 -5.19
N ARG A 612 -4.40 14.62 -6.42
CA ARG A 612 -3.66 14.15 -7.60
C ARG A 612 -3.09 12.72 -7.42
N GLY A 613 -3.80 11.89 -6.63
CA GLY A 613 -3.41 10.50 -6.35
C GLY A 613 -2.31 10.34 -5.29
N THR A 614 -1.95 11.38 -4.55
CA THR A 614 -0.90 11.30 -3.51
C THR A 614 -1.45 10.93 -2.13
N GLY A 615 -2.69 11.32 -1.83
CA GLY A 615 -3.33 11.04 -0.55
C GLY A 615 -3.81 9.60 -0.42
N TRP A 616 -3.85 9.11 0.80
CA TRP A 616 -4.39 7.81 1.18
C TRP A 616 -5.06 7.91 2.55
N PHE A 617 -5.80 6.88 2.97
CA PHE A 617 -6.47 6.89 4.26
C PHE A 617 -6.48 5.51 4.92
N SER A 618 -6.70 5.49 6.23
CA SER A 618 -7.02 4.31 7.01
C SER A 618 -8.38 4.47 7.67
N THR A 619 -9.02 3.36 8.04
CA THR A 619 -10.35 3.40 8.65
C THR A 619 -10.46 2.37 9.76
N ASP A 620 -11.08 2.79 10.87
CA ASP A 620 -11.46 1.95 11.99
C ASP A 620 -12.94 2.17 12.32
N PHE A 621 -13.62 1.12 12.81
CA PHE A 621 -14.99 1.27 13.30
C PHE A 621 -15.01 2.13 14.56
N ASP A 622 -15.90 3.14 14.60
CA ASP A 622 -16.08 4.00 15.78
C ASP A 622 -17.37 3.65 16.53
N HIS A 623 -18.54 3.86 15.92
CA HIS A 623 -19.82 3.59 16.54
C HIS A 623 -20.94 3.43 15.52
N TYR A 624 -22.17 3.18 16.01
CA TYR A 624 -23.38 3.17 15.18
C TYR A 624 -24.21 4.42 15.41
N GLU A 625 -24.66 5.07 14.33
CA GLU A 625 -25.61 6.18 14.34
C GLU A 625 -26.92 5.84 13.64
N GLU A 626 -27.97 6.61 13.95
CA GLU A 626 -29.26 6.48 13.28
C GLU A 626 -29.14 6.86 11.79
N ALA A 627 -29.47 5.92 10.93
CA ALA A 627 -29.48 6.11 9.48
C ALA A 627 -30.82 6.67 9.00
N ARG A 628 -30.78 7.61 8.06
CA ARG A 628 -32.00 8.08 7.40
C ARG A 628 -32.37 7.11 6.28
N ARG A 629 -33.65 6.73 6.17
CA ARG A 629 -34.13 5.83 5.11
C ARG A 629 -33.79 6.32 3.69
N ALA A 630 -33.72 7.64 3.50
CA ALA A 630 -33.31 8.23 2.23
C ALA A 630 -31.85 7.92 1.83
N ASP A 631 -31.00 7.59 2.78
CA ASP A 631 -29.58 7.31 2.51
C ASP A 631 -29.35 5.92 1.90
N PHE A 632 -30.38 5.05 1.89
CA PHE A 632 -30.31 3.66 1.43
C PHE A 632 -31.47 3.27 0.48
N ALA A 633 -32.25 4.22 0.00
CA ALA A 633 -33.43 3.96 -0.84
C ALA A 633 -33.08 3.66 -2.31
N GLU A 634 -31.82 3.79 -2.71
CA GLU A 634 -31.34 3.58 -4.09
C GLU A 634 -30.31 2.43 -4.22
N ALA A 635 -30.16 1.60 -3.20
CA ALA A 635 -29.25 0.46 -3.24
C ALA A 635 -29.97 -0.87 -3.53
#